data_b08ef1ac4944924dad49f086f6c7135c
#
_entry.id   b08ef1ac4944924dad49f086f6c7135c
#
_cell.length_a   1.000
_cell.length_b   1.000
_cell.length_c   1.000
_cell.angle_alpha   90.00
_cell.angle_beta   90.00
_cell.angle_gamma   90.00
#
_symmetry.space_group_name_H-M   'P 1'
#
loop_
_entity.id
_entity.type
_entity.pdbx_description
1 polymer ?
#
loop_
_entity_poly.entity_id
_entity_poly.type
_entity_poly.pdbx_seq_one_letter_code
_entity_poly.pdbx_strand_id
1 'polypeptide(L)'
;MAADGFQSGAFQHTVKTPALFAGVGVHSGAYTQVAVRAAGCDAGISFVRTDITDCDNRVPVSPEAVCKTQLGTVITNEAGVTVATIEHLMAALVMSGIDNAVVELDGPEMPIMDGSSWPFLKILDRAGRRPQAAARKFIEIIDTVEVIDGDKRAALKPALRFEIAFAIEFPTVVIGRQEIDMPMDEAAFRRELADCRTFGFLHEVEDRKSTRLNSSHFQVSRMPSSA
;
A
#
# COMPACT_ATOMS: atom_id res chain seq x y z
N MET A 1 -28.82 4.56 14.25
CA MET A 1 -27.71 5.52 14.49
C MET A 1 -26.55 5.04 13.63
N ALA A 2 -26.19 5.81 12.61
CA ALA A 2 -25.18 5.44 11.63
C ALA A 2 -23.79 5.32 12.28
N ALA A 3 -23.04 4.30 11.88
CA ALA A 3 -21.67 4.06 12.32
C ALA A 3 -20.72 5.11 11.73
N ASP A 4 -20.36 6.11 12.53
CA ASP A 4 -19.50 7.25 12.15
C ASP A 4 -18.01 6.93 12.31
N GLY A 5 -17.50 5.85 11.76
CA GLY A 5 -16.10 5.48 11.99
C GLY A 5 -15.17 5.47 10.77
N PHE A 6 -15.63 5.13 9.60
CA PHE A 6 -14.83 5.09 8.36
C PHE A 6 -15.47 5.87 7.21
N GLN A 7 -16.62 6.47 7.46
CA GLN A 7 -17.42 7.18 6.47
C GLN A 7 -17.09 8.67 6.44
N SER A 8 -15.94 9.06 5.96
CA SER A 8 -15.75 10.45 5.55
C SER A 8 -16.47 10.71 4.22
N GLY A 9 -17.81 10.73 4.29
CA GLY A 9 -18.66 11.14 3.19
C GLY A 9 -19.37 9.99 2.46
N ALA A 10 -20.65 10.24 2.08
CA ALA A 10 -21.46 9.35 1.28
C ALA A 10 -21.01 9.25 -0.19
N PHE A 11 -20.08 10.11 -0.62
CA PHE A 11 -19.64 10.25 -2.01
C PHE A 11 -18.19 9.80 -2.21
N GLN A 12 -17.90 9.32 -3.41
CA GLN A 12 -16.55 8.99 -3.85
C GLN A 12 -15.67 10.24 -3.92
N HIS A 13 -14.37 10.02 -3.81
CA HIS A 13 -13.36 11.08 -3.93
C HIS A 13 -12.22 10.64 -4.86
N THR A 14 -11.63 11.66 -5.49
CA THR A 14 -10.37 11.54 -6.24
C THR A 14 -9.39 12.63 -5.78
N VAL A 15 -8.13 12.58 -6.19
CA VAL A 15 -7.17 13.65 -5.91
C VAL A 15 -7.60 14.95 -6.59
N LYS A 16 -7.43 16.09 -5.91
CA LYS A 16 -7.79 17.40 -6.44
C LYS A 16 -6.78 17.90 -7.47
N THR A 17 -5.48 17.73 -7.16
CA THR A 17 -4.36 18.04 -8.04
C THR A 17 -3.44 16.83 -8.15
N PRO A 18 -2.63 16.71 -9.21
CA PRO A 18 -1.67 15.62 -9.31
C PRO A 18 -0.70 15.59 -8.12
N ALA A 19 -0.49 14.40 -7.54
CA ALA A 19 0.50 14.17 -6.50
C ALA A 19 1.75 13.55 -7.14
N LEU A 20 2.88 14.28 -7.10
CA LEU A 20 4.13 13.89 -7.76
C LEU A 20 5.19 13.53 -6.72
N PHE A 21 5.88 12.43 -6.94
CA PHE A 21 7.03 12.00 -6.12
C PHE A 21 7.92 11.04 -6.89
N ALA A 22 9.09 10.77 -6.35
CA ALA A 22 10.01 9.83 -6.93
C ALA A 22 10.88 9.21 -5.83
N GLY A 23 11.47 8.07 -6.11
CA GLY A 23 12.37 7.39 -5.18
C GLY A 23 12.82 6.04 -5.72
N VAL A 24 13.44 5.25 -4.86
CA VAL A 24 14.01 3.96 -5.22
C VAL A 24 13.14 2.83 -4.72
N GLY A 25 12.90 1.81 -5.56
CA GLY A 25 12.25 0.57 -5.17
C GLY A 25 13.14 -0.29 -4.28
N VAL A 26 12.59 -0.87 -3.22
CA VAL A 26 13.38 -1.65 -2.24
C VAL A 26 13.86 -2.98 -2.79
N HIS A 27 13.13 -3.55 -3.75
CA HIS A 27 13.46 -4.86 -4.35
C HIS A 27 14.23 -4.72 -5.65
N SER A 28 13.81 -3.81 -6.53
CA SER A 28 14.44 -3.59 -7.83
C SER A 28 15.70 -2.72 -7.75
N GLY A 29 15.75 -1.81 -6.78
CA GLY A 29 16.76 -0.75 -6.74
C GLY A 29 16.59 0.30 -7.85
N ALA A 30 15.52 0.20 -8.65
CA ALA A 30 15.24 1.15 -9.72
C ALA A 30 14.72 2.47 -9.15
N TYR A 31 15.17 3.56 -9.70
CA TYR A 31 14.59 4.88 -9.43
C TYR A 31 13.34 5.05 -10.27
N THR A 32 12.22 5.34 -9.62
CA THR A 32 10.91 5.43 -10.26
C THR A 32 10.27 6.78 -9.94
N GLN A 33 9.76 7.45 -10.98
CA GLN A 33 8.94 8.65 -10.87
C GLN A 33 7.47 8.26 -10.88
N VAL A 34 6.67 8.87 -10.00
CA VAL A 34 5.27 8.53 -9.81
C VAL A 34 4.40 9.79 -9.85
N ALA A 35 3.25 9.68 -10.52
CA ALA A 35 2.20 10.69 -10.53
C ALA A 35 0.86 10.04 -10.17
N VAL A 36 0.27 10.43 -9.03
CA VAL A 36 -1.11 10.06 -8.71
C VAL A 36 -2.04 11.12 -9.32
N ARG A 37 -2.91 10.70 -10.23
CA ARG A 37 -3.83 11.58 -10.95
C ARG A 37 -5.29 11.26 -10.63
N ALA A 38 -6.14 12.26 -10.84
CA ALA A 38 -7.58 12.07 -10.72
C ALA A 38 -8.11 11.05 -11.73
N ALA A 39 -9.05 10.22 -11.28
CA ALA A 39 -9.82 9.32 -12.12
C ALA A 39 -11.32 9.66 -12.05
N GLY A 40 -12.11 9.12 -12.99
CA GLY A 40 -13.57 9.27 -13.00
C GLY A 40 -14.25 8.53 -11.85
N CYS A 41 -15.55 8.76 -11.69
CA CYS A 41 -16.37 7.97 -10.78
C CYS A 41 -16.32 6.47 -11.14
N ASP A 42 -16.34 5.62 -10.13
CA ASP A 42 -16.33 4.15 -10.29
C ASP A 42 -15.10 3.57 -11.00
N ALA A 43 -14.06 4.38 -11.23
CA ALA A 43 -12.83 3.91 -11.87
C ALA A 43 -11.96 3.04 -10.96
N GLY A 44 -12.12 3.18 -9.64
CA GLY A 44 -11.21 2.55 -8.67
C GLY A 44 -9.79 3.08 -8.77
N ILE A 45 -8.85 2.29 -8.26
CA ILE A 45 -7.43 2.57 -8.36
C ILE A 45 -6.82 1.70 -9.48
N SER A 46 -5.99 2.30 -10.32
CA SER A 46 -5.21 1.57 -11.31
C SER A 46 -3.81 2.14 -11.41
N PHE A 47 -2.85 1.27 -11.71
CA PHE A 47 -1.48 1.66 -12.02
C PHE A 47 -1.26 1.64 -13.53
N VAL A 48 -0.42 2.56 -14.03
CA VAL A 48 -0.06 2.66 -15.45
C VAL A 48 1.45 2.75 -15.57
N ARG A 49 2.05 1.76 -16.20
CA ARG A 49 3.49 1.68 -16.49
C ARG A 49 3.81 2.51 -17.73
N THR A 50 4.23 3.77 -17.52
CA THR A 50 4.50 4.73 -18.61
C THR A 50 5.75 4.40 -19.42
N ASP A 51 6.63 3.56 -18.90
CA ASP A 51 7.80 3.02 -19.58
C ASP A 51 7.49 1.85 -20.55
N ILE A 52 6.26 1.34 -20.51
CA ILE A 52 5.78 0.25 -21.37
C ILE A 52 4.80 0.84 -22.40
N THR A 53 5.09 0.65 -23.70
CA THR A 53 4.32 1.24 -24.81
C THR A 53 3.88 0.25 -25.87
N ASP A 54 4.30 -1.00 -25.78
CA ASP A 54 4.12 -2.06 -26.78
C ASP A 54 3.00 -3.05 -26.42
N CYS A 55 2.42 -2.93 -25.23
CA CYS A 55 1.28 -3.72 -24.78
C CYS A 55 0.39 -2.94 -23.81
N ASP A 56 -0.69 -3.56 -23.31
CA ASP A 56 -1.54 -2.96 -22.27
C ASP A 56 -0.72 -2.75 -21.00
N ASN A 57 -0.48 -1.50 -20.67
CA ASN A 57 0.34 -1.06 -19.55
C ASN A 57 -0.46 -0.66 -18.29
N ARG A 58 -1.79 -0.83 -18.33
CA ARG A 58 -2.68 -0.55 -17.21
C ARG A 58 -2.90 -1.80 -16.36
N VAL A 59 -2.65 -1.69 -15.07
CA VAL A 59 -2.86 -2.74 -14.08
C VAL A 59 -3.93 -2.27 -13.09
N PRO A 60 -5.17 -2.77 -13.15
CA PRO A 60 -6.21 -2.43 -12.18
C PRO A 60 -5.90 -3.04 -10.82
N VAL A 61 -6.27 -2.34 -9.74
CA VAL A 61 -6.14 -2.89 -8.39
C VAL A 61 -7.40 -3.70 -8.06
N SER A 62 -7.22 -5.00 -7.98
CA SER A 62 -8.25 -5.94 -7.50
C SER A 62 -7.58 -7.13 -6.81
N PRO A 63 -8.32 -7.91 -6.01
CA PRO A 63 -7.78 -9.14 -5.42
C PRO A 63 -7.22 -10.11 -6.45
N GLU A 64 -7.89 -10.24 -7.61
CA GLU A 64 -7.52 -11.14 -8.70
C GLU A 64 -6.23 -10.72 -9.40
N ALA A 65 -5.91 -9.42 -9.38
CA ALA A 65 -4.67 -8.89 -9.95
C ALA A 65 -3.43 -9.22 -9.10
N VAL A 66 -3.62 -9.64 -7.85
CA VAL A 66 -2.48 -9.98 -6.97
C VAL A 66 -1.84 -11.28 -7.44
N CYS A 67 -0.59 -11.20 -7.90
CA CYS A 67 0.16 -12.36 -8.42
C CYS A 67 1.29 -12.82 -7.50
N LYS A 68 1.74 -11.98 -6.56
CA LYS A 68 2.78 -12.32 -5.60
C LYS A 68 2.63 -11.52 -4.32
N THR A 69 2.83 -12.19 -3.16
CA THR A 69 2.74 -11.59 -1.82
C THR A 69 3.99 -11.78 -0.97
N GLN A 70 5.03 -12.41 -1.52
CA GLN A 70 6.28 -12.61 -0.79
C GLN A 70 7.06 -11.30 -0.72
N LEU A 71 7.26 -10.78 0.51
CA LEU A 71 8.01 -9.55 0.83
C LEU A 71 7.45 -8.26 0.21
N GLY A 72 6.21 -8.28 -0.23
CA GLY A 72 5.51 -7.13 -0.80
C GLY A 72 4.37 -7.57 -1.71
N THR A 73 3.45 -6.67 -1.99
CA THR A 73 2.30 -6.94 -2.86
C THR A 73 2.66 -6.58 -4.30
N VAL A 74 2.55 -7.58 -5.20
CA VAL A 74 2.73 -7.41 -6.64
C VAL A 74 1.42 -7.69 -7.34
N ILE A 75 1.00 -6.77 -8.19
CA ILE A 75 -0.16 -6.92 -9.05
C ILE A 75 0.25 -7.03 -10.52
N THR A 76 -0.60 -7.67 -11.31
CA THR A 76 -0.38 -7.89 -12.75
C THR A 76 -1.66 -7.72 -13.55
N ASN A 77 -1.54 -7.47 -14.84
CA ASN A 77 -2.64 -7.53 -15.81
C ASN A 77 -2.52 -8.77 -16.71
N GLU A 78 -3.44 -8.94 -17.63
CA GLU A 78 -3.46 -10.06 -18.60
C GLU A 78 -2.27 -10.04 -19.58
N ALA A 79 -1.70 -8.87 -19.84
CA ALA A 79 -0.50 -8.73 -20.66
C ALA A 79 0.81 -9.08 -19.93
N GLY A 80 0.72 -9.44 -18.62
CA GLY A 80 1.88 -9.77 -17.78
C GLY A 80 2.65 -8.56 -17.28
N VAL A 81 2.12 -7.35 -17.45
CA VAL A 81 2.72 -6.13 -16.88
C VAL A 81 2.50 -6.11 -15.37
N THR A 82 3.57 -5.89 -14.61
CA THR A 82 3.53 -5.93 -13.14
C THR A 82 3.87 -4.60 -12.51
N VAL A 83 3.32 -4.37 -11.32
CA VAL A 83 3.71 -3.31 -10.40
C VAL A 83 3.90 -3.90 -9.00
N ALA A 84 5.07 -3.66 -8.42
CA ALA A 84 5.46 -4.20 -7.11
C ALA A 84 5.38 -3.14 -6.00
N THR A 85 5.27 -3.61 -4.74
CA THR A 85 5.36 -2.80 -3.50
C THR A 85 4.29 -1.71 -3.43
N ILE A 86 3.04 -2.06 -3.76
CA ILE A 86 1.93 -1.10 -3.80
C ILE A 86 1.31 -0.80 -2.43
N GLU A 87 1.53 -1.65 -1.42
CA GLU A 87 0.82 -1.68 -0.14
C GLU A 87 0.89 -0.35 0.63
N HIS A 88 2.05 0.32 0.66
CA HIS A 88 2.22 1.58 1.41
C HIS A 88 1.40 2.73 0.82
N LEU A 89 1.40 2.86 -0.53
CA LEU A 89 0.59 3.85 -1.21
C LEU A 89 -0.89 3.49 -1.11
N MET A 90 -1.26 2.21 -1.26
CA MET A 90 -2.66 1.77 -1.14
C MET A 90 -3.23 2.07 0.24
N ALA A 91 -2.48 1.81 1.31
CA ALA A 91 -2.87 2.18 2.67
C ALA A 91 -3.10 3.71 2.79
N ALA A 92 -2.20 4.51 2.24
CA ALA A 92 -2.34 5.97 2.25
C ALA A 92 -3.56 6.46 1.46
N LEU A 93 -3.83 5.91 0.27
CA LEU A 93 -5.00 6.26 -0.55
C LEU A 93 -6.31 5.94 0.16
N VAL A 94 -6.43 4.71 0.71
CA VAL A 94 -7.62 4.27 1.44
C VAL A 94 -7.87 5.16 2.65
N MET A 95 -6.84 5.41 3.45
CA MET A 95 -6.96 6.21 4.68
C MET A 95 -7.13 7.70 4.41
N SER A 96 -6.71 8.21 3.25
CA SER A 96 -7.04 9.55 2.78
C SER A 96 -8.43 9.63 2.15
N GLY A 97 -9.19 8.53 2.07
CA GLY A 97 -10.52 8.47 1.48
C GLY A 97 -10.52 8.73 -0.03
N ILE A 98 -9.48 8.35 -0.75
CA ILE A 98 -9.40 8.41 -2.21
C ILE A 98 -9.92 7.09 -2.78
N ASP A 99 -11.04 7.16 -3.48
CA ASP A 99 -11.70 6.00 -4.09
C ASP A 99 -11.25 5.75 -5.53
N ASN A 100 -10.92 6.82 -6.25
CA ASN A 100 -10.59 6.76 -7.67
C ASN A 100 -9.29 7.51 -7.97
N ALA A 101 -8.29 6.82 -8.50
CA ALA A 101 -7.04 7.42 -8.95
C ALA A 101 -6.34 6.58 -10.02
N VAL A 102 -5.59 7.24 -10.89
CA VAL A 102 -4.60 6.62 -11.77
C VAL A 102 -3.22 6.93 -11.22
N VAL A 103 -2.44 5.88 -10.97
CA VAL A 103 -1.05 5.97 -10.51
C VAL A 103 -0.14 5.67 -11.69
N GLU A 104 0.41 6.71 -12.30
CA GLU A 104 1.40 6.58 -13.37
C GLU A 104 2.79 6.39 -12.78
N LEU A 105 3.57 5.44 -13.30
CA LEU A 105 4.95 5.22 -12.88
C LEU A 105 5.82 4.76 -14.07
N ASP A 106 7.08 5.18 -14.08
CA ASP A 106 8.07 4.88 -15.12
C ASP A 106 9.02 3.72 -14.77
N GLY A 107 8.58 2.84 -13.85
CA GLY A 107 9.36 1.70 -13.41
C GLY A 107 8.51 0.56 -12.83
N PRO A 108 9.11 -0.61 -12.56
CA PRO A 108 8.39 -1.83 -12.16
C PRO A 108 7.91 -1.84 -10.71
N GLU A 109 8.36 -0.90 -9.90
CA GLU A 109 8.16 -0.92 -8.46
C GLU A 109 7.90 0.47 -7.91
N MET A 110 6.96 0.56 -6.97
CA MET A 110 6.72 1.79 -6.22
C MET A 110 7.93 2.16 -5.37
N PRO A 111 8.27 3.46 -5.28
CA PRO A 111 9.29 3.93 -4.34
C PRO A 111 8.95 3.53 -2.90
N ILE A 112 9.94 2.99 -2.18
CA ILE A 112 9.74 2.60 -0.77
C ILE A 112 9.67 3.81 0.17
N MET A 113 10.13 4.95 -0.26
CA MET A 113 10.24 6.18 0.51
C MET A 113 11.06 5.96 1.81
N ASP A 114 10.45 6.20 2.98
CA ASP A 114 11.07 5.93 4.28
C ASP A 114 10.66 4.56 4.87
N GLY A 115 9.95 3.74 4.09
CA GLY A 115 9.46 2.43 4.49
C GLY A 115 8.11 2.46 5.21
N SER A 116 7.43 3.61 5.25
CA SER A 116 6.11 3.78 5.87
C SER A 116 5.09 4.38 4.90
N SER A 117 3.83 4.48 5.32
CA SER A 117 2.78 5.16 4.55
C SER A 117 2.79 6.69 4.75
N TRP A 118 3.54 7.19 5.74
CA TRP A 118 3.52 8.60 6.13
C TRP A 118 3.94 9.59 5.02
N PRO A 119 5.00 9.35 4.24
CA PRO A 119 5.37 10.23 3.14
C PRO A 119 4.26 10.36 2.09
N PHE A 120 3.58 9.25 1.76
CA PHE A 120 2.48 9.24 0.81
C PHE A 120 1.28 10.03 1.32
N LEU A 121 0.90 9.89 2.60
CA LEU A 121 -0.14 10.72 3.22
C LEU A 121 0.17 12.22 3.09
N LYS A 122 1.40 12.64 3.41
CA LYS A 122 1.81 14.05 3.28
C LYS A 122 1.69 14.57 1.84
N ILE A 123 2.01 13.74 0.87
CA ILE A 123 1.91 14.09 -0.55
C ILE A 123 0.45 14.19 -0.96
N LEU A 124 -0.39 13.24 -0.55
CA LEU A 124 -1.83 13.23 -0.82
C LEU A 124 -2.56 14.40 -0.13
N ASP A 125 -2.17 14.75 1.11
CA ASP A 125 -2.70 15.93 1.82
C ASP A 125 -2.44 17.23 1.03
N ARG A 126 -1.25 17.39 0.47
CA ARG A 126 -0.91 18.55 -0.37
C ARG A 126 -1.69 18.56 -1.69
N ALA A 127 -1.89 17.39 -2.29
CA ALA A 127 -2.69 17.25 -3.49
C ALA A 127 -4.17 17.56 -3.23
N GLY A 128 -4.63 17.30 -2.02
CA GLY A 128 -6.02 17.45 -1.60
C GLY A 128 -6.93 16.43 -2.26
N ARG A 129 -8.14 16.30 -1.73
CA ARG A 129 -9.19 15.45 -2.30
C ARG A 129 -10.33 16.27 -2.89
N ARG A 130 -10.97 15.76 -3.93
CA ARG A 130 -12.12 16.36 -4.60
C ARG A 130 -13.27 15.36 -4.56
N PRO A 131 -14.47 15.77 -4.04
CA PRO A 131 -15.66 14.92 -4.08
C PRO A 131 -16.13 14.69 -5.52
N GLN A 132 -16.79 13.56 -5.73
CA GLN A 132 -17.37 13.14 -7.00
C GLN A 132 -18.87 12.89 -6.82
N ALA A 133 -19.64 12.86 -7.93
CA ALA A 133 -21.11 12.75 -7.87
C ALA A 133 -21.62 11.33 -7.58
N ALA A 134 -20.76 10.30 -7.62
CA ALA A 134 -21.16 8.93 -7.34
C ALA A 134 -21.09 8.61 -5.85
N ALA A 135 -22.06 7.82 -5.37
CA ALA A 135 -22.03 7.28 -4.02
C ALA A 135 -20.89 6.28 -3.83
N ARG A 136 -20.33 6.23 -2.62
CA ARG A 136 -19.38 5.18 -2.25
C ARG A 136 -20.08 3.82 -2.21
N LYS A 137 -19.33 2.80 -2.62
CA LYS A 137 -19.74 1.40 -2.50
C LYS A 137 -19.00 0.79 -1.31
N PHE A 138 -19.73 0.03 -0.49
CA PHE A 138 -19.19 -0.64 0.68
C PHE A 138 -19.46 -2.14 0.57
N ILE A 139 -18.55 -2.92 1.10
CA ILE A 139 -18.75 -4.35 1.33
C ILE A 139 -19.12 -4.50 2.80
N GLU A 140 -20.34 -4.97 3.07
CA GLU A 140 -20.79 -5.30 4.41
C GLU A 140 -20.48 -6.77 4.68
N ILE A 141 -19.78 -7.05 5.77
CA ILE A 141 -19.48 -8.40 6.20
C ILE A 141 -20.62 -8.90 7.07
N ILE A 142 -21.45 -9.77 6.55
CA ILE A 142 -22.64 -10.31 7.24
C ILE A 142 -22.35 -11.61 8.01
N ASP A 143 -21.34 -12.38 7.58
CA ASP A 143 -20.90 -13.61 8.22
C ASP A 143 -19.37 -13.62 8.33
N THR A 144 -18.84 -14.41 9.27
CA THR A 144 -17.39 -14.60 9.40
C THR A 144 -16.84 -15.37 8.21
N VAL A 145 -15.86 -14.78 7.53
CA VAL A 145 -15.08 -15.44 6.48
C VAL A 145 -13.64 -15.56 6.96
N GLU A 146 -13.08 -16.76 6.88
CA GLU A 146 -11.75 -17.09 7.38
C GLU A 146 -10.94 -17.88 6.37
N VAL A 147 -9.65 -17.56 6.29
CA VAL A 147 -8.67 -18.31 5.50
C VAL A 147 -7.52 -18.71 6.43
N ILE A 148 -7.11 -19.97 6.36
CA ILE A 148 -6.00 -20.54 7.12
C ILE A 148 -4.98 -21.10 6.12
N ASP A 149 -3.71 -20.73 6.29
CA ASP A 149 -2.58 -21.23 5.52
C ASP A 149 -1.44 -21.59 6.49
N GLY A 150 -1.35 -22.86 6.86
CA GLY A 150 -0.43 -23.35 7.88
C GLY A 150 -0.72 -22.71 9.25
N ASP A 151 0.23 -21.95 9.76
CA ASP A 151 0.14 -21.18 11.01
C ASP A 151 -0.43 -19.77 10.85
N LYS A 152 -0.70 -19.37 9.61
CA LYS A 152 -1.24 -18.03 9.28
C LYS A 152 -2.76 -18.07 9.19
N ARG A 153 -3.38 -17.03 9.69
CA ARG A 153 -4.83 -16.89 9.69
C ARG A 153 -5.21 -15.46 9.30
N ALA A 154 -6.19 -15.33 8.41
CA ALA A 154 -6.86 -14.08 8.13
C ALA A 154 -8.37 -14.27 8.23
N ALA A 155 -9.09 -13.30 8.83
CA ALA A 155 -10.53 -13.36 8.97
C ALA A 155 -11.19 -11.99 8.77
N LEU A 156 -12.35 -11.99 8.13
CA LEU A 156 -13.29 -10.89 8.09
C LEU A 156 -14.46 -11.24 8.98
N LYS A 157 -14.88 -10.35 9.86
CA LYS A 157 -15.97 -10.58 10.80
C LYS A 157 -16.97 -9.43 10.75
N PRO A 158 -18.28 -9.69 10.97
CA PRO A 158 -19.26 -8.63 11.18
C PRO A 158 -18.83 -7.72 12.34
N ALA A 159 -18.90 -6.40 12.12
CA ALA A 159 -18.60 -5.40 13.13
C ALA A 159 -19.44 -4.14 12.90
N LEU A 160 -19.63 -3.34 13.95
CA LEU A 160 -20.37 -2.07 13.85
C LEU A 160 -19.56 -0.96 13.19
N ARG A 161 -18.24 -1.13 13.09
CA ARG A 161 -17.30 -0.19 12.49
C ARG A 161 -16.11 -0.96 11.96
N PHE A 162 -15.30 -0.29 11.16
CA PHE A 162 -14.04 -0.88 10.70
C PHE A 162 -13.04 -0.98 11.87
N GLU A 163 -12.56 -2.18 12.14
CA GLU A 163 -11.58 -2.49 13.17
C GLU A 163 -10.49 -3.39 12.57
N ILE A 164 -9.27 -3.25 13.07
CA ILE A 164 -8.16 -4.13 12.73
C ILE A 164 -7.63 -4.77 14.01
N ALA A 165 -7.58 -6.10 14.01
CA ALA A 165 -6.83 -6.90 14.97
C ALA A 165 -5.71 -7.61 14.21
N PHE A 166 -4.47 -7.38 14.61
CA PHE A 166 -3.31 -7.95 13.93
C PHE A 166 -2.28 -8.42 14.94
N ALA A 167 -1.72 -9.61 14.73
CA ALA A 167 -0.67 -10.18 15.54
C ALA A 167 0.45 -10.70 14.64
N ILE A 168 1.69 -10.42 15.00
CA ILE A 168 2.90 -10.97 14.39
C ILE A 168 3.77 -11.59 15.45
N GLU A 169 4.49 -12.64 15.10
CA GLU A 169 5.45 -13.29 15.97
C GLU A 169 6.72 -13.63 15.19
N PHE A 170 7.83 -13.13 15.66
CA PHE A 170 9.14 -13.39 15.09
C PHE A 170 10.03 -14.11 16.09
N PRO A 171 10.87 -15.06 15.64
CA PRO A 171 11.74 -15.84 16.53
C PRO A 171 12.83 -15.00 17.21
N THR A 172 13.07 -13.77 16.74
CA THR A 172 14.07 -12.89 17.36
C THR A 172 13.49 -12.21 18.59
N VAL A 173 14.21 -12.23 19.72
CA VAL A 173 13.81 -11.61 20.98
C VAL A 173 13.56 -10.10 20.86
N VAL A 174 14.27 -9.44 19.93
CA VAL A 174 14.15 -7.98 19.70
C VAL A 174 12.79 -7.60 19.13
N ILE A 175 12.18 -8.46 18.28
CA ILE A 175 10.87 -8.22 17.69
C ILE A 175 9.80 -8.97 18.47
N GLY A 176 9.99 -10.28 18.71
CA GLY A 176 9.09 -11.13 19.47
C GLY A 176 7.66 -11.12 18.93
N ARG A 177 6.70 -11.22 19.85
CA ARG A 177 5.27 -11.12 19.58
C ARG A 177 4.82 -9.67 19.73
N GLN A 178 4.10 -9.17 18.71
CA GLN A 178 3.46 -7.85 18.73
C GLN A 178 2.01 -8.00 18.31
N GLU A 179 1.15 -7.25 18.94
CA GLU A 179 -0.30 -7.26 18.68
C GLU A 179 -0.84 -5.83 18.65
N ILE A 180 -1.81 -5.61 17.79
CA ILE A 180 -2.61 -4.41 17.75
C ILE A 180 -4.07 -4.79 17.58
N ASP A 181 -4.97 -4.16 18.32
CA ASP A 181 -6.42 -4.29 18.20
C ASP A 181 -7.01 -2.90 18.42
N MET A 182 -7.60 -2.34 17.36
CA MET A 182 -8.06 -0.96 17.41
C MET A 182 -9.12 -0.65 16.36
N PRO A 183 -10.04 0.29 16.65
CA PRO A 183 -10.86 0.90 15.62
C PRO A 183 -9.98 1.65 14.62
N MET A 184 -10.32 1.51 13.34
CA MET A 184 -9.53 2.08 12.25
C MET A 184 -10.31 3.17 11.53
N ASP A 185 -9.85 4.39 11.68
CA ASP A 185 -10.25 5.56 10.90
C ASP A 185 -9.01 6.33 10.45
N GLU A 186 -9.20 7.41 9.70
CA GLU A 186 -8.08 8.24 9.21
C GLU A 186 -7.21 8.76 10.36
N ALA A 187 -7.82 9.22 11.47
CA ALA A 187 -7.09 9.80 12.59
C ALA A 187 -6.30 8.72 13.36
N ALA A 188 -6.92 7.57 13.60
CA ALA A 188 -6.29 6.43 14.25
C ALA A 188 -5.11 5.90 13.42
N PHE A 189 -5.30 5.74 12.10
CA PHE A 189 -4.22 5.32 11.20
C PHE A 189 -3.04 6.29 11.22
N ARG A 190 -3.31 7.59 11.12
CA ARG A 190 -2.25 8.62 11.14
C ARG A 190 -1.46 8.64 12.44
N ARG A 191 -2.11 8.35 13.56
CA ARG A 191 -1.48 8.38 14.88
C ARG A 191 -0.70 7.12 15.21
N GLU A 192 -1.22 5.94 14.81
CA GLU A 192 -0.73 4.66 15.32
C GLU A 192 0.03 3.83 14.27
N LEU A 193 -0.29 3.98 12.98
CA LEU A 193 0.22 3.08 11.94
C LEU A 193 0.96 3.78 10.79
N ALA A 194 0.63 5.03 10.50
CA ALA A 194 1.11 5.67 9.28
C ALA A 194 2.63 5.79 9.17
N ASP A 195 3.33 5.92 10.31
CA ASP A 195 4.78 6.01 10.41
C ASP A 195 5.47 4.68 10.78
N CYS A 196 4.69 3.60 10.95
CA CYS A 196 5.25 2.26 11.13
C CYS A 196 5.99 1.85 9.87
N ARG A 197 7.28 1.51 10.03
CA ARG A 197 8.16 1.16 8.92
C ARG A 197 8.23 -0.33 8.71
N THR A 198 8.26 -0.74 7.45
CA THR A 198 8.67 -2.09 7.10
C THR A 198 10.13 -2.31 7.46
N PHE A 199 10.50 -3.56 7.77
CA PHE A 199 11.87 -3.95 8.09
C PHE A 199 12.24 -5.22 7.31
N GLY A 200 13.53 -5.49 7.22
CA GLY A 200 14.08 -6.73 6.67
C GLY A 200 15.21 -7.22 7.57
N PHE A 201 15.38 -8.52 7.65
CA PHE A 201 16.51 -9.10 8.38
C PHE A 201 17.80 -8.94 7.59
N LEU A 202 18.91 -8.74 8.30
CA LEU A 202 20.22 -8.52 7.68
C LEU A 202 20.63 -9.70 6.77
N HIS A 203 20.37 -10.94 7.19
CA HIS A 203 20.64 -12.14 6.39
C HIS A 203 19.85 -12.17 5.06
N GLU A 204 18.58 -11.71 5.06
CA GLU A 204 17.78 -11.59 3.83
C GLU A 204 18.36 -10.56 2.86
N VAL A 205 18.97 -9.49 3.39
CA VAL A 205 19.63 -8.46 2.60
C VAL A 205 20.96 -8.98 2.03
N GLU A 206 21.70 -9.76 2.80
CA GLU A 206 22.96 -10.37 2.38
C GLU A 206 22.76 -11.46 1.31
N ASP A 207 21.73 -12.30 1.46
CA ASP A 207 21.36 -13.29 0.44
C ASP A 207 20.95 -12.63 -0.89
N ARG A 208 20.25 -11.49 -0.83
CA ARG A 208 19.91 -10.72 -2.03
C ARG A 208 21.14 -10.07 -2.68
N LYS A 209 22.12 -9.62 -1.89
CA LYS A 209 23.39 -9.10 -2.42
C LYS A 209 24.20 -10.18 -3.09
N SER A 210 24.25 -11.39 -2.51
CA SER A 210 24.97 -12.54 -3.10
C SER A 210 24.32 -13.00 -4.42
N THR A 211 23.00 -12.90 -4.54
CA THR A 211 22.27 -13.21 -5.77
C THR A 211 22.38 -12.09 -6.83
N ARG A 212 22.73 -10.85 -6.42
CA ARG A 212 22.86 -9.67 -7.29
C ARG A 212 24.30 -9.27 -7.58
N LEU A 213 25.26 -10.17 -7.50
CA LEU A 213 26.71 -9.91 -7.71
C LEU A 213 27.08 -9.29 -9.08
N ASN A 214 26.12 -8.73 -9.82
CA ASN A 214 26.39 -8.03 -11.09
C ASN A 214 25.74 -6.64 -11.24
N SER A 215 25.21 -6.00 -10.19
CA SER A 215 24.78 -4.60 -10.29
C SER A 215 25.23 -3.79 -9.09
N SER A 216 26.05 -2.78 -9.37
CA SER A 216 26.70 -1.85 -8.47
C SER A 216 25.73 -0.98 -7.64
N HIS A 217 26.14 -0.79 -6.36
CA HIS A 217 25.80 0.27 -5.42
C HIS A 217 24.38 0.29 -4.79
N PHE A 218 24.31 -0.35 -3.61
CA PHE A 218 23.31 -0.01 -2.61
C PHE A 218 24.04 0.41 -1.31
N GLN A 219 23.90 1.69 -0.92
CA GLN A 219 24.36 2.17 0.39
C GLN A 219 23.24 1.97 1.40
N VAL A 220 23.40 1.03 2.31
CA VAL A 220 22.54 0.88 3.48
C VAL A 220 22.95 1.95 4.51
N SER A 221 22.11 2.95 4.70
CA SER A 221 22.25 3.91 5.80
C SER A 221 22.01 3.17 7.13
N ARG A 222 23.02 3.12 7.99
CA ARG A 222 22.88 2.68 9.37
C ARG A 222 22.02 3.71 10.11
N MET A 223 20.87 3.29 10.66
CA MET A 223 20.15 4.11 11.62
C MET A 223 20.94 4.19 12.93
N PRO A 224 21.07 5.36 13.56
CA PRO A 224 21.60 5.45 14.90
C PRO A 224 20.60 4.80 15.86
N SER A 225 21.08 3.88 16.72
CA SER A 225 20.34 3.41 17.87
C SER A 225 20.20 4.58 18.84
N SER A 226 19.00 5.07 19.05
CA SER A 226 18.71 5.93 20.20
C SER A 226 18.68 5.07 21.45
N ALA A 227 19.56 5.44 22.38
CA ALA A 227 19.55 4.99 23.77
C ALA A 227 18.30 5.51 24.50
#